data_c2774489e43078ec2c68a58db90c3c85
#
_entry.id   c2774489e43078ec2c68a58db90c3c85
#
_cell.length_a   1.000
_cell.length_b   1.000
_cell.length_c   1.000
_cell.angle_alpha   90.00
_cell.angle_beta   90.00
_cell.angle_gamma   90.00
#
_symmetry.space_group_name_H-M   'P 1'
#
loop_
_entity.id
_entity.type
_entity.pdbx_description
1 polymer ?
#
loop_
_entity_poly.entity_id
_entity_poly.type
_entity_poly.pdbx_seq_one_letter_code
_entity_poly.pdbx_strand_id
1 'polypeptide(L)'
;ACHIENYEIVGEPVPGTEFELMRYNHVYLPKEGWVILGDHVTLESGSGCVHTAGGHGVDDFNVCQKYPQVPITVPVDDGGYLTELAGKYAGQRVWAANKTILADLTESGAVMGQVHIKHQYPHCWRCHHPIIFRATEQWFCSIAKFREDVYKAIDTVTWMPDWGHDRMKLSLIH
;
A
#
# COMPACT_ATOMS: atom_id res chain seq x y z
N ALA A 1 -12.48 12.32 -14.42
CA ALA A 1 -11.91 12.46 -13.06
C ALA A 1 -11.66 13.93 -12.70
N CYS A 2 -10.97 14.68 -13.55
CA CYS A 2 -10.60 16.07 -13.25
C CYS A 2 -11.64 17.13 -13.66
N HIS A 3 -12.78 16.72 -14.21
CA HIS A 3 -13.83 17.61 -14.73
C HIS A 3 -13.32 18.67 -15.72
N ILE A 4 -12.37 18.29 -16.57
CA ILE A 4 -11.86 19.15 -17.65
C ILE A 4 -12.84 19.07 -18.81
N GLU A 5 -13.48 20.18 -19.15
CA GLU A 5 -14.53 20.22 -20.17
C GLU A 5 -13.96 20.56 -21.58
N ASN A 6 -12.91 21.35 -21.62
CA ASN A 6 -12.29 21.79 -22.88
C ASN A 6 -10.93 21.12 -23.02
N TYR A 7 -10.87 20.01 -23.74
CA TYR A 7 -9.62 19.32 -24.06
C TYR A 7 -9.62 18.83 -25.51
N GLU A 8 -8.46 18.70 -26.07
CA GLU A 8 -8.22 18.10 -27.37
C GLU A 8 -7.39 16.82 -27.19
N ILE A 9 -7.82 15.74 -27.84
CA ILE A 9 -7.04 14.51 -27.87
C ILE A 9 -5.96 14.66 -28.94
N VAL A 10 -4.70 14.59 -28.51
CA VAL A 10 -3.54 14.70 -29.37
C VAL A 10 -2.89 13.33 -29.55
N GLY A 11 -2.86 12.83 -30.78
CA GLY A 11 -2.29 11.53 -31.14
C GLY A 11 -3.24 10.36 -30.94
N GLU A 12 -2.71 9.16 -31.11
CA GLU A 12 -3.45 7.91 -30.97
C GLU A 12 -3.38 7.38 -29.52
N PRO A 13 -4.38 6.59 -29.07
CA PRO A 13 -4.32 5.92 -27.78
C PRO A 13 -3.10 5.03 -27.65
N VAL A 14 -2.37 5.16 -26.56
CA VAL A 14 -1.18 4.38 -26.26
C VAL A 14 -1.48 3.37 -25.15
N PRO A 15 -1.19 2.06 -25.33
CA PRO A 15 -1.34 1.08 -24.27
C PRO A 15 -0.49 1.41 -23.06
N GLY A 16 -1.03 1.21 -21.84
CA GLY A 16 -0.30 1.45 -20.60
C GLY A 16 1.00 0.66 -20.47
N THR A 17 1.12 -0.47 -21.17
CA THR A 17 2.33 -1.29 -21.23
C THR A 17 3.53 -0.58 -21.83
N GLU A 18 3.32 0.42 -22.69
CA GLU A 18 4.41 1.21 -23.28
C GLU A 18 5.04 2.18 -22.26
N PHE A 19 4.36 2.45 -21.15
CA PHE A 19 4.87 3.30 -20.09
C PHE A 19 5.60 2.50 -19.01
N GLU A 20 5.65 1.17 -19.10
CA GLU A 20 6.29 0.33 -18.10
C GLU A 20 7.77 0.71 -17.91
N LEU A 21 8.15 0.91 -16.63
CA LEU A 21 9.50 1.32 -16.22
C LEU A 21 9.95 2.71 -16.70
N MET A 22 9.05 3.51 -17.24
CA MET A 22 9.34 4.93 -17.45
C MET A 22 9.62 5.61 -16.11
N ARG A 23 10.57 6.54 -16.13
CA ARG A 23 10.91 7.34 -14.95
C ARG A 23 10.25 8.69 -15.01
N TYR A 24 9.90 9.21 -13.85
CA TYR A 24 9.41 10.57 -13.69
C TYR A 24 10.03 11.23 -12.45
N ASN A 25 10.16 12.54 -12.49
CA ASN A 25 10.60 13.30 -11.32
C ASN A 25 9.47 13.39 -10.31
N HIS A 26 9.78 13.05 -9.06
CA HIS A 26 8.80 13.19 -7.98
C HIS A 26 8.44 14.68 -7.77
N VAL A 27 7.16 14.96 -7.48
CA VAL A 27 6.62 16.34 -7.51
C VAL A 27 7.26 17.27 -6.46
N TYR A 28 7.71 16.74 -5.32
CA TYR A 28 8.27 17.54 -4.22
C TYR A 28 9.49 16.92 -3.53
N LEU A 29 9.86 15.71 -3.86
CA LEU A 29 11.07 15.07 -3.33
C LEU A 29 12.14 15.01 -4.42
N PRO A 30 13.43 15.17 -4.07
CA PRO A 30 14.53 15.06 -5.04
C PRO A 30 14.84 13.60 -5.39
N LYS A 31 13.84 12.90 -5.92
CA LYS A 31 13.94 11.51 -6.35
C LYS A 31 13.14 11.25 -7.60
N GLU A 32 13.49 10.19 -8.30
CA GLU A 32 12.69 9.68 -9.41
C GLU A 32 11.66 8.65 -8.92
N GLY A 33 10.53 8.57 -9.60
CA GLY A 33 9.55 7.52 -9.50
C GLY A 33 9.55 6.64 -10.76
N TRP A 34 8.85 5.52 -10.68
CA TRP A 34 8.72 4.54 -11.74
C TRP A 34 7.26 4.33 -12.10
N VAL A 35 6.98 4.23 -13.38
CA VAL A 35 5.69 3.74 -13.85
C VAL A 35 5.73 2.21 -13.85
N ILE A 36 4.79 1.59 -13.14
CA ILE A 36 4.67 0.13 -13.06
C ILE A 36 3.26 -0.30 -13.42
N LEU A 37 3.10 -1.51 -13.90
CA LEU A 37 1.79 -2.06 -14.26
C LEU A 37 1.17 -2.81 -13.09
N GLY A 38 -0.13 -2.61 -12.87
CA GLY A 38 -0.87 -3.26 -11.80
C GLY A 38 -2.28 -3.65 -12.22
N ASP A 39 -2.63 -4.93 -12.02
CA ASP A 39 -3.93 -5.49 -12.43
C ASP A 39 -5.12 -4.89 -11.66
N HIS A 40 -4.86 -4.23 -10.53
CA HIS A 40 -5.84 -3.51 -9.72
C HIS A 40 -6.20 -2.12 -10.27
N VAL A 41 -5.47 -1.64 -11.29
CA VAL A 41 -5.73 -0.35 -11.92
C VAL A 41 -6.64 -0.56 -13.12
N THR A 42 -7.79 0.10 -13.14
CA THR A 42 -8.79 -0.02 -14.20
C THR A 42 -9.07 1.33 -14.86
N LEU A 43 -9.64 1.31 -16.06
CA LEU A 43 -10.10 2.51 -16.78
C LEU A 43 -11.51 2.93 -16.38
N GLU A 44 -12.24 2.12 -15.63
CA GLU A 44 -13.62 2.38 -15.22
C GLU A 44 -13.70 3.45 -14.14
N SER A 45 -12.64 3.63 -13.38
CA SER A 45 -12.55 4.62 -12.30
C SER A 45 -11.29 5.45 -12.42
N GLY A 46 -11.45 6.77 -12.37
CA GLY A 46 -10.33 7.72 -12.41
C GLY A 46 -9.69 7.87 -13.79
N SER A 47 -8.37 7.98 -13.80
CA SER A 47 -7.56 8.27 -15.00
C SER A 47 -6.84 7.04 -15.57
N GLY A 48 -6.94 5.88 -14.95
CA GLY A 48 -6.09 4.74 -15.27
C GLY A 48 -4.66 4.86 -14.73
N CYS A 49 -4.35 5.94 -14.00
CA CYS A 49 -3.08 6.15 -13.31
C CYS A 49 -3.33 6.29 -11.81
N VAL A 50 -2.66 5.49 -11.00
CA VAL A 50 -2.81 5.46 -9.55
C VAL A 50 -1.44 5.68 -8.90
N HIS A 51 -1.38 6.55 -7.89
CA HIS A 51 -0.20 6.66 -7.06
C HIS A 51 -0.03 5.37 -6.24
N THR A 52 1.15 4.77 -6.33
CA THR A 52 1.47 3.49 -5.66
C THR A 52 2.46 3.74 -4.52
N ALA A 53 2.04 3.39 -3.30
CA ALA A 53 2.85 3.48 -2.08
C ALA A 53 3.10 2.09 -1.49
N GLY A 54 4.11 1.38 -1.97
CA GLY A 54 4.39 -0.02 -1.62
C GLY A 54 4.52 -0.31 -0.12
N GLY A 55 4.83 0.69 0.69
CA GLY A 55 4.87 0.57 2.15
C GLY A 55 3.54 0.82 2.87
N HIS A 56 2.46 1.21 2.16
CA HIS A 56 1.22 1.71 2.78
C HIS A 56 -0.08 1.15 2.19
N GLY A 57 0.00 0.09 1.39
CA GLY A 57 -1.16 -0.60 0.84
C GLY A 57 -0.81 -2.04 0.49
N VAL A 58 -1.76 -2.95 0.64
CA VAL A 58 -1.53 -4.38 0.33
C VAL A 58 -1.34 -4.59 -1.17
N ASP A 59 -2.20 -4.00 -1.99
CA ASP A 59 -2.11 -4.09 -3.45
C ASP A 59 -0.85 -3.38 -3.96
N ASP A 60 -0.53 -2.21 -3.40
CA ASP A 60 0.69 -1.46 -3.66
C ASP A 60 1.94 -2.30 -3.34
N PHE A 61 1.96 -2.94 -2.18
CA PHE A 61 3.05 -3.81 -1.76
C PHE A 61 3.23 -4.98 -2.72
N ASN A 62 2.14 -5.68 -3.04
CA ASN A 62 2.16 -6.85 -3.92
C ASN A 62 2.64 -6.50 -5.34
N VAL A 63 2.21 -5.37 -5.88
CA VAL A 63 2.68 -4.94 -7.20
C VAL A 63 4.14 -4.51 -7.17
N CYS A 64 4.59 -3.78 -6.14
CA CYS A 64 5.99 -3.40 -6.00
C CYS A 64 6.93 -4.60 -5.89
N GLN A 65 6.50 -5.70 -5.29
CA GLN A 65 7.31 -6.93 -5.22
C GLN A 65 7.62 -7.56 -6.58
N LYS A 66 6.79 -7.28 -7.60
CA LYS A 66 7.05 -7.73 -8.99
C LYS A 66 8.19 -6.94 -9.65
N TYR A 67 8.57 -5.79 -9.08
CA TYR A 67 9.56 -4.86 -9.63
C TYR A 67 10.71 -4.63 -8.64
N PRO A 68 11.74 -5.49 -8.62
CA PRO A 68 12.84 -5.40 -7.65
C PRO A 68 13.62 -4.07 -7.67
N GLN A 69 13.56 -3.33 -8.79
CA GLN A 69 14.19 -2.02 -8.93
C GLN A 69 13.38 -0.88 -8.26
N VAL A 70 12.12 -1.14 -7.89
CA VAL A 70 11.25 -0.16 -7.22
C VAL A 70 11.34 -0.36 -5.71
N PRO A 71 11.96 0.55 -4.97
CA PRO A 71 12.13 0.39 -3.53
C PRO A 71 10.79 0.53 -2.80
N ILE A 72 10.53 -0.38 -1.87
CA ILE A 72 9.42 -0.24 -0.92
C ILE A 72 9.88 0.70 0.19
N THR A 73 9.35 1.91 0.21
CA THR A 73 9.68 2.93 1.22
C THR A 73 8.54 3.10 2.21
N VAL A 74 8.91 3.29 3.49
CA VAL A 74 7.96 3.50 4.59
C VAL A 74 8.30 4.83 5.25
N PRO A 75 7.78 5.96 4.74
CA PRO A 75 8.06 7.29 5.29
C PRO A 75 7.26 7.64 6.55
N VAL A 76 6.64 6.67 7.20
CA VAL A 76 5.84 6.87 8.43
C VAL A 76 6.38 5.99 9.54
N ASP A 77 6.64 6.58 10.71
CA ASP A 77 7.11 5.87 11.89
C ASP A 77 5.98 5.15 12.66
N ASP A 78 6.33 4.49 13.77
CA ASP A 78 5.39 3.77 14.63
C ASP A 78 4.36 4.67 15.32
N GLY A 79 4.67 5.96 15.48
CA GLY A 79 3.78 6.98 16.05
C GLY A 79 2.83 7.61 15.04
N GLY A 80 2.96 7.28 13.75
CA GLY A 80 2.19 7.89 12.67
C GLY A 80 2.71 9.26 12.26
N TYR A 81 3.99 9.53 12.47
CA TYR A 81 4.67 10.75 12.03
C TYR A 81 5.49 10.48 10.77
N LEU A 82 5.57 11.47 9.91
CA LEU A 82 6.41 11.43 8.73
C LEU A 82 7.88 11.49 9.12
N THR A 83 8.68 10.57 8.60
CA THR A 83 10.14 10.50 8.81
C THR A 83 10.88 11.43 7.84
N GLU A 84 12.21 11.51 7.96
CA GLU A 84 13.08 12.25 7.04
C GLU A 84 12.91 11.86 5.56
N LEU A 85 12.40 10.64 5.29
CA LEU A 85 12.06 10.20 3.94
C LEU A 85 10.95 11.04 3.27
N ALA A 86 10.16 11.76 4.05
CA ALA A 86 9.13 12.67 3.57
C ALA A 86 9.66 14.10 3.28
N GLY A 87 10.96 14.34 3.43
CA GLY A 87 11.61 15.63 3.18
C GLY A 87 11.03 16.74 4.07
N LYS A 88 10.60 17.84 3.46
CA LYS A 88 10.08 19.03 4.19
C LYS A 88 8.87 18.76 5.09
N TYR A 89 8.21 17.61 4.94
CA TYR A 89 7.05 17.23 5.77
C TYR A 89 7.42 16.36 6.97
N ALA A 90 8.70 16.05 7.16
CA ALA A 90 9.18 15.27 8.30
C ALA A 90 8.69 15.85 9.63
N GLY A 91 8.38 14.98 10.58
CA GLY A 91 7.86 15.33 11.90
C GLY A 91 6.37 15.70 11.96
N GLN A 92 5.67 15.81 10.84
CA GLN A 92 4.22 16.01 10.82
C GLN A 92 3.47 14.71 11.01
N ARG A 93 2.32 14.74 11.70
CA ARG A 93 1.42 13.59 11.72
C ARG A 93 0.77 13.41 10.34
N VAL A 94 0.64 12.16 9.88
CA VAL A 94 0.12 11.83 8.54
C VAL A 94 -1.20 12.53 8.21
N TRP A 95 -2.16 12.57 9.15
CA TRP A 95 -3.45 13.22 8.91
C TRP A 95 -3.37 14.75 8.83
N ALA A 96 -2.44 15.36 9.55
CA ALA A 96 -2.22 16.80 9.49
C ALA A 96 -1.47 17.20 8.20
N ALA A 97 -0.52 16.37 7.78
CA ALA A 97 0.29 16.59 6.59
C ALA A 97 -0.54 16.66 5.31
N ASN A 98 -1.68 15.97 5.24
CA ASN A 98 -2.55 15.98 4.05
C ASN A 98 -2.91 17.40 3.58
N LYS A 99 -3.22 18.29 4.51
CA LYS A 99 -3.57 19.68 4.18
C LYS A 99 -2.36 20.46 3.65
N THR A 100 -1.22 20.28 4.29
CA THR A 100 0.03 20.97 3.91
C THR A 100 0.50 20.49 2.54
N ILE A 101 0.51 19.18 2.31
CA ILE A 101 0.92 18.59 1.03
C ILE A 101 0.00 19.06 -0.09
N LEU A 102 -1.32 19.05 0.13
CA LEU A 102 -2.28 19.49 -0.89
C LEU A 102 -2.11 20.98 -1.22
N ALA A 103 -1.88 21.83 -0.22
CA ALA A 103 -1.63 23.25 -0.45
C ALA A 103 -0.38 23.47 -1.31
N ASP A 104 0.72 22.82 -0.97
CA ASP A 104 1.98 22.92 -1.71
C ASP A 104 1.87 22.40 -3.15
N LEU A 105 1.16 21.28 -3.35
CA LEU A 105 0.91 20.74 -4.68
C LEU A 105 0.02 21.68 -5.53
N THR A 106 -0.93 22.35 -4.89
CA THR A 106 -1.79 23.34 -5.57
C THR A 106 -0.98 24.57 -5.95
N GLU A 107 -0.16 25.08 -5.06
CA GLU A 107 0.72 26.25 -5.30
C GLU A 107 1.73 25.96 -6.42
N SER A 108 2.28 24.76 -6.47
CA SER A 108 3.22 24.35 -7.52
C SER A 108 2.55 24.07 -8.89
N GLY A 109 1.21 24.13 -8.98
CA GLY A 109 0.47 23.80 -10.20
C GLY A 109 0.41 22.30 -10.53
N ALA A 110 0.77 21.44 -9.61
CA ALA A 110 0.77 19.98 -9.80
C ALA A 110 -0.62 19.33 -9.62
N VAL A 111 -1.61 20.06 -9.12
CA VAL A 111 -2.99 19.57 -8.92
C VAL A 111 -3.83 19.96 -10.14
N MET A 112 -4.27 18.98 -10.92
CA MET A 112 -5.19 19.19 -12.04
C MET A 112 -6.65 19.31 -11.59
N GLY A 113 -7.03 18.68 -10.48
CA GLY A 113 -8.39 18.70 -9.95
C GLY A 113 -8.48 18.01 -8.60
N GLN A 114 -9.49 18.36 -7.83
CA GLN A 114 -9.77 17.79 -6.53
C GLN A 114 -11.26 17.48 -6.40
N VAL A 115 -11.56 16.27 -5.91
CA VAL A 115 -12.94 15.85 -5.64
C VAL A 115 -13.01 15.27 -4.23
N HIS A 116 -13.99 15.71 -3.46
CA HIS A 116 -14.29 15.10 -2.16
C HIS A 116 -15.16 13.87 -2.36
N ILE A 117 -14.64 12.74 -1.93
CA ILE A 117 -15.37 11.47 -1.94
C ILE A 117 -15.68 11.03 -0.52
N LYS A 118 -16.80 10.34 -0.34
CA LYS A 118 -17.17 9.69 0.92
C LYS A 118 -17.05 8.18 0.72
N HIS A 119 -16.19 7.55 1.50
CA HIS A 119 -15.96 6.10 1.44
C HIS A 119 -15.83 5.50 2.83
N GLN A 120 -15.92 4.18 2.93
CA GLN A 120 -15.63 3.47 4.15
C GLN A 120 -14.11 3.43 4.37
N TYR A 121 -13.70 3.65 5.62
CA TYR A 121 -12.29 3.60 6.01
C TYR A 121 -12.10 2.74 7.27
N PRO A 122 -11.09 1.89 7.34
CA PRO A 122 -10.88 1.03 8.49
C PRO A 122 -10.47 1.84 9.73
N HIS A 123 -11.11 1.51 10.85
CA HIS A 123 -10.85 2.11 12.15
C HIS A 123 -10.41 1.05 13.16
N CYS A 124 -9.62 1.46 14.12
CA CYS A 124 -9.23 0.60 15.24
C CYS A 124 -10.47 0.17 16.03
N TRP A 125 -10.64 -1.14 16.24
CA TRP A 125 -11.78 -1.68 16.99
C TRP A 125 -11.81 -1.24 18.46
N ARG A 126 -10.66 -0.83 19.02
CA ARG A 126 -10.53 -0.42 20.42
C ARG A 126 -10.73 1.08 20.63
N CYS A 127 -10.01 1.93 19.90
CA CYS A 127 -10.04 3.39 20.08
C CYS A 127 -10.86 4.12 19.02
N HIS A 128 -11.40 3.41 18.03
CA HIS A 128 -12.22 3.93 16.92
C HIS A 128 -11.57 5.04 16.08
N HIS A 129 -10.25 5.22 16.19
CA HIS A 129 -9.52 6.13 15.32
C HIS A 129 -9.18 5.47 13.99
N PRO A 130 -9.06 6.23 12.90
CA PRO A 130 -8.63 5.68 11.61
C PRO A 130 -7.22 5.08 11.74
N ILE A 131 -7.01 3.94 11.09
CA ILE A 131 -5.71 3.26 11.04
C ILE A 131 -4.98 3.60 9.76
N ILE A 132 -3.68 3.32 9.72
CA ILE A 132 -2.86 3.36 8.51
C ILE A 132 -2.28 1.97 8.26
N PHE A 133 -2.18 1.61 6.98
CA PHE A 133 -1.41 0.44 6.59
C PHE A 133 0.07 0.83 6.53
N ARG A 134 0.93 -0.02 7.06
CA ARG A 134 2.37 0.20 7.07
C ARG A 134 3.11 -1.14 6.98
N ALA A 135 4.00 -1.26 6.00
CA ALA A 135 4.88 -2.40 5.91
C ALA A 135 5.89 -2.37 7.07
N THR A 136 6.06 -3.51 7.73
CA THR A 136 7.01 -3.68 8.83
C THR A 136 7.77 -4.99 8.62
N GLU A 137 9.01 -5.03 9.07
CA GLU A 137 9.77 -6.27 9.09
C GLU A 137 9.19 -7.22 10.11
N GLN A 138 8.93 -8.45 9.69
CA GLN A 138 8.33 -9.50 10.52
C GLN A 138 9.09 -10.81 10.32
N TRP A 139 9.13 -11.61 11.37
CA TRP A 139 9.58 -12.98 11.27
C TRP A 139 8.46 -13.88 10.77
N PHE A 140 8.73 -14.64 9.73
CA PHE A 140 7.80 -15.63 9.18
C PHE A 140 8.40 -17.03 9.28
N CYS A 141 7.58 -17.97 9.72
CA CYS A 141 7.90 -19.38 9.76
C CYS A 141 7.01 -20.14 8.79
N SER A 142 7.60 -20.81 7.81
CA SER A 142 6.82 -21.59 6.84
C SER A 142 6.39 -22.93 7.46
N ILE A 143 5.21 -22.96 8.06
CA ILE A 143 4.63 -24.18 8.66
C ILE A 143 4.50 -25.30 7.62
N ALA A 144 4.27 -24.98 6.35
CA ALA A 144 4.17 -25.97 5.30
C ALA A 144 5.40 -26.89 5.19
N LYS A 145 6.60 -26.39 5.54
CA LYS A 145 7.85 -27.17 5.43
C LYS A 145 8.00 -28.26 6.49
N PHE A 146 7.32 -28.15 7.63
CA PHE A 146 7.44 -29.09 8.75
C PHE A 146 6.06 -29.50 9.31
N ARG A 147 4.99 -29.27 8.56
CA ARG A 147 3.61 -29.58 8.98
C ARG A 147 3.42 -31.03 9.41
N GLU A 148 3.97 -31.97 8.62
CA GLU A 148 3.87 -33.42 8.92
C GLU A 148 4.54 -33.79 10.25
N ASP A 149 5.68 -33.17 10.56
CA ASP A 149 6.38 -33.42 11.83
C ASP A 149 5.62 -32.82 13.01
N VAL A 150 4.97 -31.68 12.82
CA VAL A 150 4.08 -31.11 13.84
C VAL A 150 2.86 -31.98 14.07
N TYR A 151 2.25 -32.53 13.03
CA TYR A 151 1.12 -33.47 13.17
C TYR A 151 1.53 -34.71 13.97
N LYS A 152 2.67 -35.31 13.63
CA LYS A 152 3.20 -36.44 14.42
C LYS A 152 3.43 -36.06 15.88
N ALA A 153 4.00 -34.90 16.15
CA ALA A 153 4.23 -34.40 17.49
C ALA A 153 2.91 -34.20 18.28
N ILE A 154 1.88 -33.65 17.64
CA ILE A 154 0.55 -33.47 18.24
C ILE A 154 -0.06 -34.83 18.66
N ASP A 155 0.14 -35.87 17.83
CA ASP A 155 -0.38 -37.24 18.11
C ASP A 155 0.33 -37.92 19.28
N THR A 156 1.50 -37.45 19.71
CA THR A 156 2.22 -37.98 20.87
C THR A 156 1.77 -37.37 22.21
N VAL A 157 0.98 -36.27 22.17
CA VAL A 157 0.55 -35.55 23.39
C VAL A 157 -0.78 -36.09 23.90
N THR A 158 -0.88 -36.27 25.19
CA THR A 158 -2.17 -36.55 25.87
C THR A 158 -2.93 -35.23 26.04
N TRP A 159 -4.06 -35.10 25.36
CA TRP A 159 -4.87 -33.89 25.39
C TRP A 159 -5.95 -33.95 26.46
N MET A 160 -6.11 -32.85 27.19
CA MET A 160 -7.17 -32.68 28.16
C MET A 160 -7.71 -31.23 28.05
N PRO A 161 -8.93 -31.05 27.54
CA PRO A 161 -9.87 -32.04 27.00
C PRO A 161 -9.44 -32.62 25.65
N ASP A 162 -9.97 -33.80 25.31
CA ASP A 162 -9.59 -34.55 24.07
C ASP A 162 -9.77 -33.75 22.79
N TRP A 163 -10.80 -32.92 22.70
CA TRP A 163 -11.04 -32.06 21.53
C TRP A 163 -9.92 -31.04 21.21
N GLY A 164 -9.03 -30.82 22.19
CA GLY A 164 -7.83 -29.96 21.98
C GLY A 164 -6.93 -30.47 20.87
N HIS A 165 -6.85 -31.78 20.67
CA HIS A 165 -6.10 -32.43 19.63
C HIS A 165 -6.55 -31.94 18.22
N ASP A 166 -7.84 -32.08 17.92
CA ASP A 166 -8.38 -31.70 16.63
C ASP A 166 -8.30 -30.19 16.40
N ARG A 167 -8.52 -29.39 17.44
CA ARG A 167 -8.41 -27.93 17.35
C ARG A 167 -6.97 -27.49 17.04
N MET A 168 -5.97 -28.15 17.62
CA MET A 168 -4.57 -27.85 17.32
C MET A 168 -4.23 -28.20 15.87
N LYS A 169 -4.66 -29.34 15.37
CA LYS A 169 -4.46 -29.75 13.96
C LYS A 169 -5.12 -28.74 13.00
N LEU A 170 -6.34 -28.32 13.29
CA LEU A 170 -7.06 -27.33 12.47
C LEU A 170 -6.35 -25.99 12.41
N SER A 171 -5.72 -25.54 13.49
CA SER A 171 -5.01 -24.26 13.51
C SER A 171 -3.74 -24.22 12.65
N LEU A 172 -3.24 -25.37 12.20
CA LEU A 172 -2.10 -25.50 11.30
C LEU A 172 -2.46 -25.47 9.80
N ILE A 173 -3.77 -25.42 9.49
CA ILE A 173 -4.26 -25.41 8.10
C ILE A 173 -4.41 -23.98 7.58
N HIS A 174 -4.56 -23.00 8.47
CA HIS A 174 -4.84 -21.60 8.14
C HIS A 174 -3.63 -20.70 8.27
#